data_b8272852dcbb6f0f26e967bf6c202e20
#
_entry.id   b8272852dcbb6f0f26e967bf6c202e20
#
_cell.length_a   1.000
_cell.length_b   1.000
_cell.length_c   1.000
_cell.angle_alpha   90.00
_cell.angle_beta   90.00
_cell.angle_gamma   90.00
#
_symmetry.space_group_name_H-M   'P 1'
#
loop_
_entity.id
_entity.type
_entity.pdbx_description
1 polymer ?
#
loop_
_entity_poly.entity_id
_entity_poly.type
_entity_poly.pdbx_seq_one_letter_code
_entity_poly.pdbx_strand_id
1 'polypeptide(L)'
;MRARIGLMAALLLVPGVTQAQEAGLFDAAGYRIAHYRSPVHRPPEGVGRIAPAAVAGLRPDIDMILIDVLPAEGGHRAADGRWQLAQPHESIPGAHWFPESGRGAPMPDIANWFARGVARLTGGKRDRMIVTFCRADCWMGWNAARRLRAMGYRNIWWLAEGTDGWRDLGRDLSPVRPAGR
;
A
#
# COMPACT_ATOMS: atom_id res chain seq x y z
N MET A 1 -44.57 -51.86 11.31
CA MET A 1 -44.05 -50.64 12.01
C MET A 1 -42.77 -50.18 11.33
N ARG A 2 -42.80 -49.07 10.60
CA ARG A 2 -41.63 -48.48 9.93
C ARG A 2 -41.30 -47.18 10.64
N ALA A 3 -40.19 -47.11 11.34
CA ALA A 3 -39.71 -45.93 12.03
C ALA A 3 -39.11 -44.96 11.00
N ARG A 4 -39.60 -43.72 10.94
CA ARG A 4 -39.04 -42.61 10.17
C ARG A 4 -38.03 -41.87 11.05
N ILE A 5 -36.77 -41.99 10.70
CA ILE A 5 -35.69 -41.17 11.30
C ILE A 5 -35.71 -39.80 10.60
N GLY A 6 -36.10 -38.79 11.35
CA GLY A 6 -36.06 -37.41 10.89
C GLY A 6 -34.62 -36.86 11.02
N LEU A 7 -34.01 -36.48 9.89
CA LEU A 7 -32.71 -35.83 9.85
C LEU A 7 -32.89 -34.34 10.18
N MET A 8 -32.52 -33.91 11.38
CA MET A 8 -32.45 -32.49 11.76
C MET A 8 -31.17 -31.90 11.18
N ALA A 9 -31.30 -31.05 10.17
CA ALA A 9 -30.20 -30.24 9.67
C ALA A 9 -29.93 -29.06 10.63
N ALA A 10 -28.79 -29.12 11.32
CA ALA A 10 -28.33 -28.01 12.14
C ALA A 10 -27.79 -26.90 11.22
N LEU A 11 -28.48 -25.77 11.15
CA LEU A 11 -28.06 -24.56 10.45
C LEU A 11 -26.94 -23.91 11.29
N LEU A 12 -25.71 -24.04 10.88
CA LEU A 12 -24.57 -23.33 11.47
C LEU A 12 -24.68 -21.86 11.06
N LEU A 13 -25.13 -21.00 11.95
CA LEU A 13 -25.04 -19.54 11.85
C LEU A 13 -23.55 -19.17 11.95
N VAL A 14 -22.92 -18.85 10.81
CA VAL A 14 -21.61 -18.16 10.77
C VAL A 14 -21.88 -16.73 11.25
N PRO A 15 -21.24 -16.27 12.34
CA PRO A 15 -21.40 -14.88 12.77
C PRO A 15 -20.86 -13.98 11.66
N GLY A 16 -21.75 -13.27 10.96
CA GLY A 16 -21.40 -12.22 10.04
C GLY A 16 -20.64 -11.14 10.82
N VAL A 17 -19.41 -10.84 10.41
CA VAL A 17 -18.69 -9.64 10.86
C VAL A 17 -19.61 -8.46 10.55
N THR A 18 -20.14 -7.84 11.59
CA THR A 18 -21.18 -6.82 11.47
C THR A 18 -20.62 -5.61 10.72
N GLN A 19 -21.31 -5.13 9.70
CA GLN A 19 -21.04 -3.89 8.95
C GLN A 19 -20.78 -2.66 9.85
N ALA A 20 -21.25 -2.68 11.09
CA ALA A 20 -20.98 -1.66 12.09
C ALA A 20 -19.50 -1.56 12.52
N GLN A 21 -18.72 -2.63 12.41
CA GLN A 21 -17.28 -2.63 12.77
C GLN A 21 -16.39 -2.01 11.66
N GLU A 22 -16.89 -1.90 10.44
CA GLU A 22 -16.21 -1.24 9.32
C GLU A 22 -16.56 0.25 9.19
N ALA A 23 -17.59 0.71 9.88
CA ALA A 23 -18.00 2.12 9.89
C ALA A 23 -16.87 2.99 10.45
N GLY A 24 -16.39 3.95 9.66
CA GLY A 24 -15.30 4.86 10.03
C GLY A 24 -13.89 4.35 9.71
N LEU A 25 -13.74 3.11 9.20
CA LEU A 25 -12.42 2.61 8.75
C LEU A 25 -12.10 3.03 7.32
N PHE A 26 -13.12 3.21 6.49
CA PHE A 26 -13.00 3.59 5.09
C PHE A 26 -13.82 4.84 4.79
N ASP A 27 -13.34 5.64 3.84
CA ASP A 27 -14.11 6.73 3.27
C ASP A 27 -15.10 6.22 2.18
N ALA A 28 -15.93 7.12 1.67
CA ALA A 28 -16.91 6.81 0.62
C ALA A 28 -16.25 6.35 -0.71
N ALA A 29 -14.98 6.70 -0.95
CA ALA A 29 -14.21 6.27 -2.11
C ALA A 29 -13.50 4.93 -1.87
N GLY A 30 -13.65 4.33 -0.68
CA GLY A 30 -13.09 3.04 -0.30
C GLY A 30 -11.61 3.08 0.04
N TYR A 31 -11.07 4.22 0.46
CA TYR A 31 -9.73 4.31 1.03
C TYR A 31 -9.76 4.07 2.54
N ARG A 32 -8.80 3.31 3.04
CA ARG A 32 -8.62 3.13 4.48
C ARG A 32 -8.17 4.45 5.11
N ILE A 33 -8.94 4.97 6.07
CA ILE A 33 -8.68 6.28 6.73
C ILE A 33 -8.32 6.16 8.20
N ALA A 34 -8.52 4.99 8.81
CA ALA A 34 -8.21 4.75 10.21
C ALA A 34 -7.59 3.36 10.39
N HIS A 35 -6.92 3.14 11.53
CA HIS A 35 -6.31 1.86 11.89
C HIS A 35 -5.45 1.29 10.76
N TYR A 36 -4.51 2.10 10.26
CA TYR A 36 -3.64 1.71 9.14
C TYR A 36 -2.78 0.47 9.43
N ARG A 37 -2.53 0.18 10.70
CA ARG A 37 -1.82 -1.01 11.17
C ARG A 37 -2.82 -2.09 11.53
N SER A 38 -3.18 -2.90 10.55
CA SER A 38 -4.05 -4.07 10.72
C SER A 38 -3.89 -5.01 9.52
N PRO A 39 -4.19 -6.31 9.66
CA PRO A 39 -4.07 -7.27 8.57
C PRO A 39 -4.78 -6.85 7.30
N VAL A 40 -4.12 -7.07 6.16
CA VAL A 40 -4.64 -6.79 4.83
C VAL A 40 -4.50 -8.06 4.00
N HIS A 41 -5.62 -8.66 3.62
CA HIS A 41 -5.61 -10.00 3.02
C HIS A 41 -5.64 -9.99 1.48
N ARG A 42 -6.16 -8.93 0.86
CA ARG A 42 -6.37 -8.87 -0.60
C ARG A 42 -5.88 -7.53 -1.14
N PRO A 43 -5.30 -7.51 -2.35
CA PRO A 43 -4.97 -6.26 -3.03
C PRO A 43 -6.25 -5.49 -3.38
N PRO A 44 -6.14 -4.18 -3.69
CA PRO A 44 -7.24 -3.41 -4.26
C PRO A 44 -7.69 -4.01 -5.60
N GLU A 45 -8.91 -3.72 -5.99
CA GLU A 45 -9.43 -4.13 -7.30
C GLU A 45 -8.54 -3.62 -8.45
N GLY A 46 -8.24 -4.50 -9.40
CA GLY A 46 -7.39 -4.21 -10.56
C GLY A 46 -5.90 -4.01 -10.24
N VAL A 47 -5.46 -4.44 -9.06
CA VAL A 47 -4.05 -4.42 -8.60
C VAL A 47 -3.59 -5.85 -8.34
N GLY A 48 -2.39 -6.21 -8.82
CA GLY A 48 -1.77 -7.49 -8.52
C GLY A 48 -1.12 -7.50 -7.13
N ARG A 49 -0.95 -8.69 -6.53
CA ARG A 49 -0.07 -8.90 -5.38
C ARG A 49 1.26 -9.46 -5.86
N ILE A 50 2.37 -8.94 -5.35
CA ILE A 50 3.71 -9.42 -5.67
C ILE A 50 4.42 -9.86 -4.40
N ALA A 51 5.14 -10.98 -4.47
CA ALA A 51 5.91 -11.49 -3.33
C ALA A 51 7.28 -10.78 -3.21
N PRO A 52 7.87 -10.70 -2.00
CA PRO A 52 9.20 -10.10 -1.79
C PRO A 52 10.29 -10.71 -2.66
N ALA A 53 10.30 -12.05 -2.81
CA ALA A 53 11.27 -12.74 -3.66
C ALA A 53 11.18 -12.35 -5.14
N ALA A 54 9.97 -12.09 -5.66
CA ALA A 54 9.79 -11.62 -7.02
C ALA A 54 10.32 -10.18 -7.18
N VAL A 55 10.04 -9.29 -6.21
CA VAL A 55 10.59 -7.92 -6.21
C VAL A 55 12.11 -7.95 -6.17
N ALA A 56 12.71 -8.86 -5.40
CA ALA A 56 14.16 -9.01 -5.29
C ALA A 56 14.85 -9.46 -6.59
N GLY A 57 14.11 -10.04 -7.52
CA GLY A 57 14.57 -10.39 -8.87
C GLY A 57 14.43 -9.29 -9.92
N LEU A 58 13.81 -8.15 -9.58
CA LEU A 58 13.57 -7.04 -10.49
C LEU A 58 14.53 -5.87 -10.19
N ARG A 59 14.85 -5.11 -11.23
CA ARG A 59 15.74 -3.93 -11.12
C ARG A 59 14.89 -2.67 -10.99
N PRO A 60 14.99 -1.93 -9.88
CA PRO A 60 14.33 -0.64 -9.73
C PRO A 60 14.70 0.31 -10.89
N ASP A 61 13.75 1.14 -11.31
CA ASP A 61 13.79 2.12 -12.42
C ASP A 61 13.98 1.51 -13.82
N ILE A 62 14.36 0.24 -13.93
CA ILE A 62 14.52 -0.48 -15.20
C ILE A 62 13.30 -1.37 -15.46
N ASP A 63 13.06 -2.35 -14.60
CA ASP A 63 11.97 -3.31 -14.76
C ASP A 63 10.67 -2.81 -14.12
N MET A 64 10.81 -2.09 -12.98
CA MET A 64 9.67 -1.54 -12.21
C MET A 64 10.03 -0.18 -11.60
N ILE A 65 9.00 0.60 -11.23
CA ILE A 65 9.12 1.73 -10.30
C ILE A 65 8.70 1.23 -8.93
N LEU A 66 9.61 1.27 -7.96
CA LEU A 66 9.40 0.80 -6.61
C LEU A 66 9.07 1.99 -5.70
N ILE A 67 7.89 2.00 -5.08
CA ILE A 67 7.35 3.15 -4.33
C ILE A 67 7.08 2.76 -2.88
N ASP A 68 7.83 3.37 -1.98
CA ASP A 68 7.61 3.33 -0.54
C ASP A 68 6.68 4.47 -0.12
N VAL A 69 5.66 4.16 0.67
CA VAL A 69 4.73 5.17 1.22
C VAL A 69 4.65 5.13 2.75
N LEU A 70 5.67 4.55 3.41
CA LEU A 70 5.79 4.63 4.87
C LEU A 70 5.73 6.10 5.33
N PRO A 71 5.01 6.41 6.41
CA PRO A 71 4.92 7.77 6.91
C PRO A 71 6.27 8.28 7.42
N ALA A 72 6.49 9.57 7.34
CA ALA A 72 7.59 10.26 8.02
C ALA A 72 7.15 10.55 9.46
N GLU A 73 7.19 9.55 10.32
CA GLU A 73 6.71 9.69 11.71
C GLU A 73 7.44 10.82 12.45
N GLY A 74 6.68 11.79 13.00
CA GLY A 74 7.21 12.98 13.63
C GLY A 74 7.79 14.03 12.68
N GLY A 75 7.85 13.72 11.38
CA GLY A 75 8.27 14.67 10.35
C GLY A 75 7.08 15.37 9.69
N HIS A 76 7.38 16.41 8.92
CA HIS A 76 6.38 17.13 8.14
C HIS A 76 6.98 17.73 6.87
N ARG A 77 6.11 18.06 5.93
CA ARG A 77 6.48 18.77 4.72
C ARG A 77 6.25 20.27 4.90
N ALA A 78 7.32 21.05 4.79
CA ALA A 78 7.25 22.50 4.91
C ALA A 78 6.55 23.14 3.71
N ALA A 79 6.13 24.42 3.83
CA ALA A 79 5.43 25.15 2.79
C ALA A 79 6.25 25.29 1.48
N ASP A 80 7.58 25.30 1.58
CA ASP A 80 8.50 25.30 0.42
C ASP A 80 8.65 23.92 -0.23
N GLY A 81 7.95 22.92 0.31
CA GLY A 81 7.94 21.54 -0.19
C GLY A 81 9.11 20.68 0.26
N ARG A 82 9.98 21.15 1.15
CA ARG A 82 11.02 20.33 1.77
C ARG A 82 10.44 19.52 2.91
N TRP A 83 11.01 18.32 3.13
CA TRP A 83 10.69 17.48 4.27
C TRP A 83 11.63 17.79 5.44
N GLN A 84 11.05 17.99 6.60
CA GLN A 84 11.74 18.01 7.88
C GLN A 84 11.48 16.65 8.56
N LEU A 85 12.50 15.82 8.61
CA LEU A 85 12.41 14.47 9.15
C LEU A 85 12.84 14.46 10.61
N ALA A 86 12.05 13.83 11.47
CA ALA A 86 12.42 13.61 12.86
C ALA A 86 13.49 12.51 12.99
N GLN A 87 13.50 11.54 12.05
CA GLN A 87 14.43 10.42 12.03
C GLN A 87 14.81 10.05 10.58
N PRO A 88 16.01 9.47 10.37
CA PRO A 88 16.35 8.84 9.09
C PRO A 88 15.34 7.75 8.74
N HIS A 89 15.13 7.53 7.45
CA HIS A 89 14.29 6.44 6.94
C HIS A 89 15.10 5.50 6.08
N GLU A 90 14.86 4.19 6.25
CA GLU A 90 15.44 3.13 5.45
C GLU A 90 14.34 2.42 4.67
N SER A 91 14.65 2.05 3.43
CA SER A 91 13.71 1.42 2.51
C SER A 91 14.37 0.31 1.70
N ILE A 92 13.60 -0.42 0.94
CA ILE A 92 14.12 -1.38 -0.04
C ILE A 92 15.03 -0.62 -1.03
N PRO A 93 16.25 -1.09 -1.30
CA PRO A 93 17.17 -0.40 -2.20
C PRO A 93 16.54 -0.06 -3.56
N GLY A 94 16.72 1.18 -3.99
CA GLY A 94 16.14 1.71 -5.22
C GLY A 94 14.67 2.15 -5.12
N ALA A 95 14.08 2.11 -3.94
CA ALA A 95 12.73 2.64 -3.74
C ALA A 95 12.70 4.18 -3.73
N HIS A 96 11.66 4.73 -4.32
CA HIS A 96 11.30 6.14 -4.22
C HIS A 96 10.34 6.34 -3.04
N TRP A 97 10.77 7.05 -2.01
CA TRP A 97 9.96 7.26 -0.82
C TRP A 97 9.06 8.48 -0.95
N PHE A 98 7.76 8.24 -0.83
CA PHE A 98 6.70 9.26 -0.84
C PHE A 98 5.95 9.22 0.51
N PRO A 99 6.54 9.73 1.61
CA PRO A 99 5.89 9.71 2.91
C PRO A 99 4.51 10.34 2.87
N GLU A 100 3.60 9.83 3.71
CA GLU A 100 2.21 10.27 3.86
C GLU A 100 1.29 10.06 2.65
N SER A 101 1.84 9.72 1.47
CA SER A 101 1.04 9.54 0.23
C SER A 101 0.11 8.32 0.27
N GLY A 102 0.36 7.39 1.19
CA GLY A 102 -0.50 6.23 1.43
C GLY A 102 -1.69 6.50 2.38
N ARG A 103 -1.83 7.70 2.94
CA ARG A 103 -3.01 8.06 3.72
C ARG A 103 -4.27 7.94 2.86
N GLY A 104 -5.40 7.52 3.45
CA GLY A 104 -6.68 7.49 2.73
C GLY A 104 -7.07 8.88 2.21
N ALA A 105 -6.96 9.88 3.09
CA ALA A 105 -7.15 11.30 2.78
C ALA A 105 -5.84 12.07 3.00
N PRO A 106 -4.87 12.02 2.08
CA PRO A 106 -3.64 12.80 2.20
C PRO A 106 -3.94 14.29 2.01
N MET A 107 -3.11 15.14 2.60
CA MET A 107 -3.17 16.58 2.34
C MET A 107 -3.05 16.86 0.83
N PRO A 108 -3.75 17.87 0.28
CA PRO A 108 -3.77 18.14 -1.17
C PRO A 108 -2.39 18.35 -1.78
N ASP A 109 -1.46 18.99 -1.09
CA ASP A 109 -0.08 19.19 -1.53
C ASP A 109 0.69 17.87 -1.61
N ILE A 110 0.47 16.94 -0.67
CA ILE A 110 1.03 15.59 -0.67
C ILE A 110 0.47 14.78 -1.85
N ALA A 111 -0.85 14.82 -2.06
CA ALA A 111 -1.49 14.12 -3.17
C ALA A 111 -0.96 14.61 -4.52
N ASN A 112 -0.85 15.94 -4.70
CA ASN A 112 -0.32 16.55 -5.90
C ASN A 112 1.18 16.26 -6.11
N TRP A 113 1.98 16.27 -5.05
CA TRP A 113 3.39 15.92 -5.11
C TRP A 113 3.58 14.45 -5.51
N PHE A 114 2.81 13.54 -4.93
CA PHE A 114 2.81 12.11 -5.29
C PHE A 114 2.45 11.93 -6.77
N ALA A 115 1.35 12.54 -7.22
CA ALA A 115 0.89 12.41 -8.60
C ALA A 115 1.96 12.89 -9.61
N ARG A 116 2.56 14.07 -9.36
CA ARG A 116 3.64 14.60 -10.21
C ARG A 116 4.90 13.74 -10.14
N GLY A 117 5.26 13.25 -8.96
CA GLY A 117 6.42 12.40 -8.76
C GLY A 117 6.30 11.10 -9.56
N VAL A 118 5.17 10.40 -9.43
CA VAL A 118 4.93 9.16 -10.17
C VAL A 118 4.88 9.42 -11.68
N ALA A 119 4.28 10.52 -12.13
CA ALA A 119 4.28 10.87 -13.55
C ALA A 119 5.69 11.06 -14.11
N ARG A 120 6.60 11.71 -13.35
CA ARG A 120 8.02 11.83 -13.73
C ARG A 120 8.71 10.47 -13.80
N LEU A 121 8.58 9.65 -12.75
CA LEU A 121 9.23 8.33 -12.67
C LEU A 121 8.79 7.38 -13.79
N THR A 122 7.53 7.45 -14.18
CA THR A 122 6.99 6.63 -15.26
C THR A 122 7.19 7.23 -16.65
N GLY A 123 7.67 8.48 -16.76
CA GLY A 123 7.69 9.23 -18.03
C GLY A 123 6.30 9.41 -18.60
N GLY A 124 5.26 9.47 -17.77
CA GLY A 124 3.86 9.56 -18.16
C GLY A 124 3.25 8.26 -18.68
N LYS A 125 4.03 7.17 -18.81
CA LYS A 125 3.57 5.88 -19.32
C LYS A 125 2.67 5.17 -18.31
N ARG A 126 1.41 4.90 -18.69
CA ARG A 126 0.39 4.31 -17.81
C ARG A 126 0.50 2.77 -17.66
N ASP A 127 1.28 2.12 -18.48
CA ASP A 127 1.58 0.68 -18.48
C ASP A 127 2.91 0.32 -17.80
N ARG A 128 3.67 1.32 -17.36
CA ARG A 128 4.89 1.10 -16.58
C ARG A 128 4.57 0.31 -15.32
N MET A 129 5.33 -0.74 -15.03
CA MET A 129 5.16 -1.51 -13.81
C MET A 129 5.49 -0.64 -12.60
N ILE A 130 4.55 -0.59 -11.66
CA ILE A 130 4.69 0.13 -10.39
C ILE A 130 4.41 -0.84 -9.26
N VAL A 131 5.32 -0.93 -8.30
CA VAL A 131 5.15 -1.70 -7.07
C VAL A 131 5.05 -0.72 -5.91
N THR A 132 3.94 -0.77 -5.15
CA THR A 132 3.76 0.04 -3.94
C THR A 132 3.91 -0.83 -2.70
N PHE A 133 4.47 -0.26 -1.66
CA PHE A 133 4.61 -0.93 -0.39
C PHE A 133 4.69 0.03 0.80
N CYS A 134 4.64 -0.54 1.98
CA CYS A 134 4.84 0.07 3.28
C CYS A 134 5.65 -0.94 4.12
N ARG A 135 5.11 -1.45 5.18
CA ARG A 135 5.55 -2.62 5.95
C ARG A 135 4.40 -3.64 6.02
N ALA A 136 4.63 -4.82 6.57
CA ALA A 136 3.57 -5.80 6.77
C ALA A 136 2.40 -5.22 7.58
N ASP A 137 1.19 -5.70 7.32
CA ASP A 137 -0.05 -5.25 7.98
C ASP A 137 -0.25 -3.73 7.96
N CYS A 138 0.04 -3.10 6.82
CA CYS A 138 -0.06 -1.67 6.65
C CYS A 138 -0.89 -1.30 5.41
N TRP A 139 -2.02 -0.64 5.64
CA TRP A 139 -2.96 -0.20 4.61
C TRP A 139 -2.46 0.94 3.72
N MET A 140 -1.37 1.60 4.07
CA MET A 140 -0.89 2.74 3.29
C MET A 140 -0.37 2.31 1.91
N GLY A 141 0.38 1.19 1.82
CA GLY A 141 0.80 0.62 0.53
C GLY A 141 -0.39 0.23 -0.34
N TRP A 142 -1.44 -0.34 0.27
CA TRP A 142 -2.70 -0.68 -0.38
C TRP A 142 -3.43 0.56 -0.92
N ASN A 143 -3.56 1.60 -0.10
CA ASN A 143 -4.18 2.87 -0.50
C ASN A 143 -3.43 3.53 -1.68
N ALA A 144 -2.10 3.52 -1.63
CA ALA A 144 -1.28 4.06 -2.73
C ALA A 144 -1.53 3.31 -4.04
N ALA A 145 -1.59 1.96 -3.99
CA ALA A 145 -1.92 1.13 -5.15
C ALA A 145 -3.31 1.49 -5.73
N ARG A 146 -4.33 1.58 -4.87
CA ARG A 146 -5.68 1.99 -5.26
C ARG A 146 -5.69 3.37 -5.91
N ARG A 147 -4.96 4.33 -5.33
CA ARG A 147 -4.86 5.71 -5.86
C ARG A 147 -4.21 5.73 -7.24
N LEU A 148 -3.14 4.98 -7.45
CA LEU A 148 -2.50 4.87 -8.77
C LEU A 148 -3.46 4.26 -9.81
N ARG A 149 -4.27 3.27 -9.41
CA ARG A 149 -5.29 2.70 -10.27
C ARG A 149 -6.33 3.76 -10.66
N ALA A 150 -6.83 4.53 -9.70
CA ALA A 150 -7.76 5.65 -9.95
C ALA A 150 -7.14 6.74 -10.84
N MET A 151 -5.82 6.93 -10.79
CA MET A 151 -5.07 7.84 -11.68
C MET A 151 -4.85 7.27 -13.09
N GLY A 152 -5.32 6.06 -13.39
CA GLY A 152 -5.28 5.44 -14.72
C GLY A 152 -4.02 4.62 -15.01
N TYR A 153 -3.16 4.34 -14.05
CA TYR A 153 -2.09 3.37 -14.21
C TYR A 153 -2.68 1.95 -14.29
N ARG A 154 -2.10 1.09 -15.13
CA ARG A 154 -2.69 -0.22 -15.45
C ARG A 154 -1.86 -1.41 -14.93
N ASN A 155 -0.56 -1.23 -14.75
CA ASN A 155 0.36 -2.28 -14.31
C ASN A 155 0.86 -1.99 -12.89
N ILE A 156 -0.05 -2.20 -11.92
CA ILE A 156 0.19 -1.88 -10.51
C ILE A 156 0.21 -3.16 -9.70
N TRP A 157 1.20 -3.24 -8.83
CA TRP A 157 1.42 -4.34 -7.91
C TRP A 157 1.56 -3.81 -6.48
N TRP A 158 1.04 -4.57 -5.55
CA TRP A 158 1.16 -4.29 -4.13
C TRP A 158 2.02 -5.37 -3.46
N LEU A 159 3.13 -4.95 -2.82
CA LEU A 159 3.98 -5.77 -1.97
C LEU A 159 3.44 -5.68 -0.55
N ALA A 160 2.61 -6.67 -0.17
CA ALA A 160 1.88 -6.66 1.09
C ALA A 160 2.79 -6.77 2.32
N GLU A 161 3.85 -7.55 2.21
CA GLU A 161 4.84 -7.79 3.25
C GLU A 161 5.80 -6.61 3.42
N GLY A 162 5.91 -5.75 2.43
CA GLY A 162 6.68 -4.51 2.47
C GLY A 162 8.14 -4.69 2.89
N THR A 163 8.63 -3.76 3.70
CA THR A 163 10.00 -3.79 4.24
C THR A 163 10.27 -4.99 5.14
N ASP A 164 9.24 -5.49 5.84
CA ASP A 164 9.40 -6.65 6.72
C ASP A 164 9.67 -7.91 5.90
N GLY A 165 8.88 -8.16 4.84
CA GLY A 165 9.12 -9.28 3.94
C GLY A 165 10.44 -9.21 3.17
N TRP A 166 10.98 -8.00 2.94
CA TRP A 166 12.33 -7.85 2.38
C TRP A 166 13.40 -8.31 3.37
N ARG A 167 13.26 -7.93 4.65
CA ARG A 167 14.16 -8.37 5.73
C ARG A 167 14.07 -9.87 5.99
N ASP A 168 12.88 -10.45 5.88
CA ASP A 168 12.66 -11.91 6.02
C ASP A 168 13.42 -12.73 4.96
N LEU A 169 13.76 -12.12 3.83
CA LEU A 169 14.66 -12.71 2.81
C LEU A 169 16.16 -12.58 3.19
N GLY A 170 16.49 -12.06 4.36
CA GLY A 170 17.87 -11.78 4.79
C GLY A 170 18.51 -10.61 4.04
N ARG A 171 17.72 -9.67 3.52
CA ARG A 171 18.19 -8.51 2.75
C ARG A 171 18.17 -7.23 3.57
N ASP A 172 19.21 -6.42 3.43
CA ASP A 172 19.31 -5.13 4.09
C ASP A 172 18.44 -4.07 3.42
N LEU A 173 17.97 -3.13 4.23
CA LEU A 173 17.41 -1.86 3.76
C LEU A 173 18.55 -0.84 3.56
N SER A 174 18.27 0.22 2.82
CA SER A 174 19.20 1.32 2.60
C SER A 174 18.57 2.66 2.97
N PRO A 175 19.37 3.64 3.44
CA PRO A 175 18.88 4.99 3.70
C PRO A 175 18.26 5.60 2.45
N VAL A 176 17.11 6.25 2.63
CA VAL A 176 16.41 6.94 1.55
C VAL A 176 15.91 8.30 2.02
N ARG A 177 15.81 9.25 1.10
CA ARG A 177 15.20 10.57 1.32
C ARG A 177 13.87 10.65 0.58
N PRO A 178 12.92 11.51 1.04
CA PRO A 178 11.70 11.76 0.28
C PRO A 178 11.99 12.10 -1.18
N ALA A 179 11.20 11.55 -2.09
CA ALA A 179 11.37 11.71 -3.52
C ALA A 179 11.46 13.19 -3.92
N GLY A 180 12.33 13.52 -4.87
CA GLY A 180 12.56 14.88 -5.34
C GLY A 180 11.30 15.57 -5.90
N ARG A 181 11.36 16.88 -6.07
CA ARG A 181 10.26 17.71 -6.59
C ARG A 181 9.95 17.40 -8.04
#